data_a80399b33e99c1480cb90729c7b552e3
#
_entry.id   a80399b33e99c1480cb90729c7b552e3
#
_cell.length_a   1.000
_cell.length_b   1.000
_cell.length_c   1.000
_cell.angle_alpha   90.00
_cell.angle_beta   90.00
_cell.angle_gamma   90.00
#
_symmetry.space_group_name_H-M   'P 1'
#
loop_
_entity.id
_entity.type
_entity.pdbx_description
1 polymer ?
#
loop_
_entity_poly.entity_id
_entity_poly.type
_entity_poly.pdbx_seq_one_letter_code
_entity_poly.pdbx_strand_id
1 'polypeptide(L)'
;MKLFLVPTPVGNLGDMTYRGVEVLKSVDLILAEDTRTSRVLLQHYGIDTPLQSYHIFNEHQTVAQLVERLLSGTTIAVITDAGTPGISDPGFLLVREAVKAGVDVECLPGATAFVPALIDSGLPCDRFVFLGFLPHKKGRQTALQALADEERTMVIYESPYRLVKLLTELAATIGEERQVSVSREISKMHAETARGTIAEVLAHFKQKEVKGEIVVVLDGKPK
;
A
#
# COMPACT_ATOMS: atom_id res chain seq x y z
N MET A 1 16.90 1.96 -21.54
CA MET A 1 15.97 2.92 -20.93
C MET A 1 14.89 2.11 -20.18
N LYS A 2 15.01 1.96 -18.88
CA LYS A 2 14.04 1.17 -18.12
C LYS A 2 13.79 1.72 -16.73
N LEU A 3 12.52 1.82 -16.35
CA LEU A 3 12.06 2.15 -15.03
C LEU A 3 11.50 0.89 -14.38
N PHE A 4 12.03 0.52 -13.22
CA PHE A 4 11.51 -0.56 -12.41
C PHE A 4 10.75 -0.04 -11.20
N LEU A 5 9.61 -0.65 -10.86
CA LEU A 5 8.97 -0.52 -9.57
C LEU A 5 9.22 -1.82 -8.81
N VAL A 6 9.92 -1.73 -7.70
CA VAL A 6 10.36 -2.91 -6.95
C VAL A 6 9.64 -2.93 -5.59
N PRO A 7 8.71 -3.88 -5.39
CA PRO A 7 8.06 -4.06 -4.10
C PRO A 7 9.06 -4.40 -2.99
N THR A 8 8.88 -3.78 -1.83
CA THR A 8 9.67 -4.02 -0.62
C THR A 8 8.86 -4.74 0.45
N PRO A 9 9.48 -5.45 1.38
CA PRO A 9 8.78 -6.18 2.43
C PRO A 9 7.83 -5.30 3.26
N VAL A 10 6.66 -5.82 3.61
CA VAL A 10 5.67 -5.11 4.44
C VAL A 10 5.84 -5.36 5.95
N GLY A 11 6.94 -6.00 6.34
CA GLY A 11 7.25 -6.24 7.76
C GLY A 11 8.19 -7.38 8.03
N ASN A 12 8.43 -8.26 7.05
CA ASN A 12 9.35 -9.37 7.15
C ASN A 12 10.33 -9.33 5.98
N LEU A 13 11.62 -9.19 6.27
CA LEU A 13 12.66 -9.14 5.25
C LEU A 13 12.63 -10.37 4.32
N GLY A 14 12.24 -11.54 4.82
CA GLY A 14 12.09 -12.76 4.02
C GLY A 14 11.09 -12.67 2.85
N ASP A 15 10.23 -11.65 2.82
CA ASP A 15 9.26 -11.41 1.75
C ASP A 15 9.87 -10.66 0.54
N MET A 16 11.14 -10.30 0.59
CA MET A 16 11.85 -9.72 -0.55
C MET A 16 12.10 -10.77 -1.62
N THR A 17 11.78 -10.47 -2.87
CA THR A 17 12.01 -11.40 -3.97
C THR A 17 13.47 -11.43 -4.39
N TYR A 18 14.00 -12.59 -4.77
CA TYR A 18 15.35 -12.71 -5.37
C TYR A 18 15.53 -11.75 -6.55
N ARG A 19 14.56 -11.71 -7.45
CA ARG A 19 14.57 -10.82 -8.62
C ARG A 19 14.58 -9.35 -8.23
N GLY A 20 13.86 -8.96 -7.17
CA GLY A 20 13.90 -7.60 -6.63
C GLY A 20 15.29 -7.20 -6.19
N VAL A 21 15.99 -8.08 -5.46
CA VAL A 21 17.38 -7.85 -5.04
C VAL A 21 18.32 -7.72 -6.25
N GLU A 22 18.20 -8.60 -7.24
CA GLU A 22 19.01 -8.57 -8.46
C GLU A 22 18.81 -7.26 -9.24
N VAL A 23 17.56 -6.83 -9.43
CA VAL A 23 17.24 -5.58 -10.10
C VAL A 23 17.83 -4.38 -9.33
N LEU A 24 17.64 -4.32 -8.01
CA LEU A 24 18.18 -3.22 -7.20
C LEU A 24 19.72 -3.14 -7.25
N LYS A 25 20.41 -4.28 -7.41
CA LYS A 25 21.88 -4.31 -7.60
C LYS A 25 22.32 -3.90 -9.00
N SER A 26 21.46 -4.01 -10.01
CA SER A 26 21.82 -3.81 -11.42
C SER A 26 21.49 -2.43 -11.97
N VAL A 27 20.61 -1.65 -11.31
CA VAL A 27 20.21 -0.33 -11.79
C VAL A 27 21.24 0.75 -11.42
N ASP A 28 21.23 1.87 -12.16
CA ASP A 28 22.13 3.00 -11.92
C ASP A 28 21.70 3.87 -10.74
N LEU A 29 20.39 3.87 -10.41
CA LEU A 29 19.82 4.70 -9.36
C LEU A 29 18.61 4.02 -8.71
N ILE A 30 18.52 4.09 -7.39
CA ILE A 30 17.33 3.76 -6.63
C ILE A 30 16.68 5.05 -6.13
N LEU A 31 15.39 5.19 -6.36
CA LEU A 31 14.54 6.23 -5.78
C LEU A 31 13.78 5.64 -4.59
N ALA A 32 13.81 6.32 -3.45
CA ALA A 32 13.17 5.86 -2.22
C ALA A 32 12.41 6.98 -1.51
N GLU A 33 11.31 6.62 -0.85
CA GLU A 33 10.48 7.56 -0.10
C GLU A 33 11.24 8.11 1.12
N ASP A 34 11.64 7.25 2.04
CA ASP A 34 12.59 7.59 3.11
C ASP A 34 13.92 6.85 2.89
N THR A 35 14.96 7.61 2.52
CA THR A 35 16.30 7.05 2.28
C THR A 35 16.95 6.45 3.52
N ARG A 36 16.51 6.82 4.74
CA ARG A 36 17.04 6.26 6.00
C ARG A 36 16.51 4.84 6.20
N THR A 37 15.21 4.65 6.08
CA THR A 37 14.54 3.35 6.14
C THR A 37 15.04 2.42 5.05
N SER A 38 15.05 2.91 3.80
CA SER A 38 15.49 2.14 2.64
C SER A 38 16.95 1.73 2.73
N ARG A 39 17.83 2.55 3.31
CA ARG A 39 19.25 2.20 3.49
C ARG A 39 19.44 0.95 4.35
N VAL A 40 18.62 0.77 5.40
CA VAL A 40 18.68 -0.44 6.25
C VAL A 40 18.33 -1.68 5.42
N LEU A 41 17.28 -1.61 4.60
CA LEU A 41 16.88 -2.68 3.69
C LEU A 41 18.01 -3.01 2.69
N LEU A 42 18.53 -1.99 2.01
CA LEU A 42 19.58 -2.17 1.00
C LEU A 42 20.86 -2.76 1.59
N GLN A 43 21.30 -2.31 2.78
CA GLN A 43 22.43 -2.87 3.49
C GLN A 43 22.23 -4.34 3.85
N HIS A 44 21.03 -4.72 4.29
CA HIS A 44 20.72 -6.12 4.64
C HIS A 44 20.93 -7.07 3.45
N TYR A 45 20.62 -6.62 2.21
CA TYR A 45 20.78 -7.43 0.99
C TYR A 45 22.10 -7.18 0.25
N GLY A 46 23.02 -6.38 0.82
CA GLY A 46 24.30 -6.03 0.17
C GLY A 46 24.09 -5.33 -1.16
N ILE A 47 23.26 -4.28 -1.17
CA ILE A 47 22.95 -3.44 -2.32
C ILE A 47 23.60 -2.08 -2.10
N ASP A 48 24.59 -1.73 -2.93
CA ASP A 48 25.37 -0.48 -2.83
C ASP A 48 24.98 0.56 -3.89
N THR A 49 23.92 0.30 -4.64
CA THR A 49 23.41 1.18 -5.70
C THR A 49 23.08 2.57 -5.14
N PRO A 50 23.43 3.67 -5.86
CA PRO A 50 23.14 5.03 -5.45
C PRO A 50 21.66 5.24 -5.11
N LEU A 51 21.39 5.93 -4.00
CA LEU A 51 20.06 6.16 -3.45
C LEU A 51 19.72 7.64 -3.47
N GLN A 52 18.53 7.99 -3.99
CA GLN A 52 18.00 9.35 -4.03
C GLN A 52 16.60 9.40 -3.45
N SER A 53 16.29 10.48 -2.71
CA SER A 53 14.94 10.68 -2.15
C SER A 53 13.93 11.04 -3.25
N TYR A 54 12.77 10.34 -3.24
CA TYR A 54 11.63 10.57 -4.12
C TYR A 54 10.34 10.32 -3.32
N HIS A 55 9.65 11.39 -2.94
CA HIS A 55 8.46 11.36 -2.09
C HIS A 55 7.40 12.34 -2.59
N ILE A 56 6.20 12.27 -2.08
CA ILE A 56 5.03 13.04 -2.50
C ILE A 56 5.27 14.57 -2.54
N PHE A 57 6.18 15.09 -1.69
CA PHE A 57 6.47 16.53 -1.63
C PHE A 57 7.46 17.01 -2.68
N ASN A 58 8.27 16.11 -3.28
CA ASN A 58 9.25 16.48 -4.30
C ASN A 58 9.00 15.88 -5.67
N GLU A 59 8.05 14.93 -5.80
CA GLU A 59 7.79 14.20 -7.05
C GLU A 59 7.49 15.15 -8.23
N HIS A 60 6.65 16.17 -8.02
CA HIS A 60 6.31 17.14 -9.07
C HIS A 60 7.49 17.96 -9.57
N GLN A 61 8.49 18.21 -8.71
CA GLN A 61 9.67 18.99 -9.07
C GLN A 61 10.74 18.14 -9.77
N THR A 62 10.78 16.84 -9.47
CA THR A 62 11.87 15.96 -9.92
C THR A 62 11.49 15.09 -11.12
N VAL A 63 10.19 14.89 -11.38
CA VAL A 63 9.71 13.94 -12.40
C VAL A 63 10.26 14.23 -13.79
N ALA A 64 10.28 15.50 -14.22
CA ALA A 64 10.79 15.86 -15.57
C ALA A 64 12.27 15.48 -15.73
N GLN A 65 13.09 15.82 -14.73
CA GLN A 65 14.52 15.50 -14.74
C GLN A 65 14.77 13.98 -14.70
N LEU A 66 13.95 13.23 -13.94
CA LEU A 66 14.06 11.77 -13.89
C LEU A 66 13.69 11.12 -15.23
N VAL A 67 12.68 11.63 -15.91
CA VAL A 67 12.30 11.16 -17.26
C VAL A 67 13.44 11.45 -18.27
N GLU A 68 14.05 12.63 -18.23
CA GLU A 68 15.22 12.96 -19.07
C GLU A 68 16.40 12.00 -18.80
N ARG A 69 16.68 11.67 -17.55
CA ARG A 69 17.70 10.67 -17.18
C ARG A 69 17.39 9.28 -17.72
N LEU A 70 16.13 8.86 -17.63
CA LEU A 70 15.68 7.59 -18.23
C LEU A 70 15.90 7.60 -19.76
N LEU A 71 15.50 8.70 -20.44
CA LEU A 71 15.68 8.85 -21.90
C LEU A 71 17.15 8.89 -22.32
N SER A 72 18.04 9.37 -21.48
CA SER A 72 19.50 9.36 -21.73
C SER A 72 20.16 8.00 -21.45
N GLY A 73 19.39 6.98 -21.08
CA GLY A 73 19.89 5.61 -20.91
C GLY A 73 20.06 5.15 -19.47
N THR A 74 19.85 6.02 -18.48
CA THR A 74 19.91 5.63 -17.06
C THR A 74 18.81 4.63 -16.73
N THR A 75 19.15 3.57 -16.00
CA THR A 75 18.20 2.62 -15.44
C THR A 75 17.84 3.02 -14.00
N ILE A 76 16.55 3.11 -13.69
CA ILE A 76 16.07 3.58 -12.38
C ILE A 76 15.13 2.55 -11.77
N ALA A 77 15.29 2.28 -10.48
CA ALA A 77 14.32 1.56 -9.67
C ALA A 77 13.64 2.48 -8.67
N VAL A 78 12.34 2.33 -8.46
CA VAL A 78 11.58 2.99 -7.40
C VAL A 78 11.23 1.96 -6.35
N ILE A 79 11.49 2.29 -5.09
CA ILE A 79 11.04 1.56 -3.89
C ILE A 79 10.28 2.50 -2.96
N THR A 80 9.45 1.94 -2.09
CA THR A 80 8.76 2.63 -0.99
C THR A 80 9.17 2.03 0.33
N ASP A 81 8.73 2.60 1.44
CA ASP A 81 9.09 2.10 2.78
C ASP A 81 8.56 0.69 3.01
N ALA A 82 7.39 0.36 2.44
CA ALA A 82 6.81 -0.98 2.51
C ALA A 82 5.85 -1.22 1.34
N GLY A 83 5.89 -2.40 0.73
CA GLY A 83 4.95 -2.82 -0.31
C GLY A 83 5.31 -2.36 -1.72
N THR A 84 4.30 -2.22 -2.57
CA THR A 84 4.43 -1.95 -4.00
C THR A 84 4.36 -0.44 -4.28
N PRO A 85 5.39 0.16 -4.89
CA PRO A 85 5.39 1.57 -5.26
C PRO A 85 4.16 1.96 -6.10
N GLY A 86 3.58 3.14 -5.82
CA GLY A 86 2.38 3.63 -6.50
C GLY A 86 1.05 3.13 -5.91
N ILE A 87 1.07 2.20 -4.95
CA ILE A 87 -0.12 1.75 -4.23
C ILE A 87 -0.24 2.51 -2.90
N SER A 88 -0.93 3.62 -2.92
CA SER A 88 -1.05 4.60 -1.81
C SER A 88 0.26 5.30 -1.43
N ASP A 89 1.30 5.13 -2.24
CA ASP A 89 2.65 5.65 -2.08
C ASP A 89 3.10 6.41 -3.33
N PRO A 90 4.24 7.15 -3.29
CA PRO A 90 4.81 7.81 -4.47
C PRO A 90 5.13 6.80 -5.59
N GLY A 91 5.10 7.26 -6.84
CA GLY A 91 5.47 6.47 -8.02
C GLY A 91 4.54 6.66 -9.21
N PHE A 92 3.24 6.84 -8.98
CA PHE A 92 2.27 6.98 -10.07
C PHE A 92 2.64 8.10 -11.07
N LEU A 93 3.04 9.27 -10.57
CA LEU A 93 3.38 10.40 -11.44
C LEU A 93 4.57 10.09 -12.34
N LEU A 94 5.63 9.50 -11.78
CA LEU A 94 6.82 9.11 -12.56
C LEU A 94 6.49 8.03 -13.60
N VAL A 95 5.73 7.00 -13.21
CA VAL A 95 5.26 5.96 -14.14
C VAL A 95 4.48 6.56 -15.29
N ARG A 96 3.51 7.42 -14.99
CA ARG A 96 2.67 8.07 -15.99
C ARG A 96 3.50 8.87 -17.01
N GLU A 97 4.42 9.68 -16.54
CA GLU A 97 5.24 10.52 -17.43
C GLU A 97 6.31 9.68 -18.18
N ALA A 98 6.89 8.66 -17.55
CA ALA A 98 7.80 7.72 -18.22
C ALA A 98 7.10 6.96 -19.37
N VAL A 99 5.89 6.44 -19.12
CA VAL A 99 5.08 5.76 -20.16
C VAL A 99 4.76 6.72 -21.32
N LYS A 100 4.35 7.97 -21.02
CA LYS A 100 4.11 8.99 -22.06
C LYS A 100 5.35 9.29 -22.90
N ALA A 101 6.52 9.24 -22.29
CA ALA A 101 7.80 9.46 -22.95
C ALA A 101 8.35 8.23 -23.71
N GLY A 102 7.63 7.10 -23.69
CA GLY A 102 8.05 5.86 -24.36
C GLY A 102 9.14 5.07 -23.63
N VAL A 103 9.34 5.34 -22.34
CA VAL A 103 10.25 4.56 -21.48
C VAL A 103 9.62 3.20 -21.18
N ASP A 104 10.41 2.12 -21.24
CA ASP A 104 9.99 0.80 -20.78
C ASP A 104 9.82 0.79 -19.26
N VAL A 105 8.62 0.47 -18.78
CA VAL A 105 8.27 0.44 -17.36
C VAL A 105 7.88 -0.97 -16.94
N GLU A 106 8.53 -1.48 -15.91
CA GLU A 106 8.23 -2.80 -15.34
C GLU A 106 7.99 -2.71 -13.83
N CYS A 107 6.77 -3.07 -13.40
CA CYS A 107 6.49 -3.34 -12.00
C CYS A 107 6.74 -4.81 -11.71
N LEU A 108 7.66 -5.12 -10.78
CA LEU A 108 7.93 -6.50 -10.39
C LEU A 108 6.79 -7.05 -9.54
N PRO A 109 6.41 -8.33 -9.68
CA PRO A 109 5.59 -9.02 -8.69
C PRO A 109 6.30 -9.03 -7.33
N GLY A 110 5.57 -8.79 -6.26
CA GLY A 110 6.15 -8.78 -4.92
C GLY A 110 5.17 -8.41 -3.82
N ALA A 111 5.70 -8.05 -2.66
CA ALA A 111 4.93 -7.77 -1.47
C ALA A 111 3.96 -6.60 -1.65
N THR A 112 2.74 -6.78 -1.15
CA THR A 112 1.74 -5.72 -1.00
C THR A 112 0.79 -6.09 0.14
N ALA A 113 0.44 -5.17 1.02
CA ALA A 113 -0.30 -5.48 2.24
C ALA A 113 -1.76 -5.89 1.98
N PHE A 114 -2.41 -5.32 0.98
CA PHE A 114 -3.84 -5.55 0.75
C PHE A 114 -4.16 -6.95 0.24
N VAL A 115 -3.27 -7.61 -0.51
CA VAL A 115 -3.52 -8.95 -1.06
C VAL A 115 -3.60 -10.00 0.05
N PRO A 116 -2.60 -10.16 0.94
CA PRO A 116 -2.74 -11.10 2.05
C PRO A 116 -3.92 -10.74 2.97
N ALA A 117 -4.18 -9.46 3.26
CA ALA A 117 -5.34 -9.08 4.05
C ALA A 117 -6.67 -9.51 3.42
N LEU A 118 -6.82 -9.34 2.10
CA LEU A 118 -8.00 -9.75 1.34
C LEU A 118 -8.20 -11.26 1.42
N ILE A 119 -7.16 -12.05 1.21
CA ILE A 119 -7.23 -13.51 1.29
C ILE A 119 -7.51 -13.97 2.72
N ASP A 120 -6.81 -13.40 3.70
CA ASP A 120 -7.00 -13.73 5.13
C ASP A 120 -8.37 -13.30 5.65
N SER A 121 -9.06 -12.39 5.00
CA SER A 121 -10.41 -11.98 5.42
C SER A 121 -11.43 -13.11 5.37
N GLY A 122 -11.25 -14.04 4.43
CA GLY A 122 -12.25 -15.08 4.13
C GLY A 122 -13.50 -14.56 3.41
N LEU A 123 -13.51 -13.27 3.01
CA LEU A 123 -14.59 -12.67 2.22
C LEU A 123 -14.38 -12.94 0.72
N PRO A 124 -15.44 -12.82 -0.11
CA PRO A 124 -15.31 -12.99 -1.55
C PRO A 124 -14.20 -12.14 -2.17
N CYS A 125 -13.29 -12.75 -2.90
CA CYS A 125 -12.11 -12.08 -3.46
C CYS A 125 -12.03 -12.14 -5.00
N ASP A 126 -13.04 -12.73 -5.66
CA ASP A 126 -13.13 -12.79 -7.12
C ASP A 126 -13.35 -11.43 -7.77
N ARG A 127 -14.05 -10.53 -7.09
CA ARG A 127 -14.23 -9.12 -7.48
C ARG A 127 -14.17 -8.24 -6.24
N PHE A 128 -13.25 -7.31 -6.22
CA PHE A 128 -13.08 -6.38 -5.10
C PHE A 128 -12.73 -4.97 -5.58
N VAL A 129 -12.84 -3.99 -4.69
CA VAL A 129 -12.44 -2.60 -4.91
C VAL A 129 -11.38 -2.23 -3.89
N PHE A 130 -10.23 -1.79 -4.35
CA PHE A 130 -9.22 -1.17 -3.49
C PHE A 130 -9.45 0.34 -3.43
N LEU A 131 -9.68 0.86 -2.24
CA LEU A 131 -10.04 2.26 -1.99
C LEU A 131 -8.89 3.09 -1.40
N GLY A 132 -7.80 2.43 -0.98
CA GLY A 132 -6.72 3.10 -0.26
C GLY A 132 -7.20 3.77 1.02
N PHE A 133 -6.67 4.94 1.37
CA PHE A 133 -7.11 5.71 2.53
C PHE A 133 -8.34 6.55 2.22
N LEU A 134 -9.39 6.40 3.00
CA LEU A 134 -10.56 7.26 2.87
C LEU A 134 -10.24 8.72 3.25
N PRO A 135 -10.94 9.71 2.68
CA PRO A 135 -10.74 11.11 3.00
C PRO A 135 -10.82 11.40 4.51
N HIS A 136 -9.94 12.26 5.02
CA HIS A 136 -9.89 12.58 6.45
C HIS A 136 -11.03 13.50 6.92
N LYS A 137 -11.43 14.46 6.08
CA LYS A 137 -12.42 15.51 6.39
C LYS A 137 -13.39 15.72 5.23
N LYS A 138 -13.02 16.59 4.27
CA LYS A 138 -13.86 16.90 3.11
C LYS A 138 -14.07 15.66 2.24
N GLY A 139 -15.32 15.34 1.93
CA GLY A 139 -15.69 14.18 1.13
C GLY A 139 -15.79 12.85 1.91
N ARG A 140 -15.43 12.79 3.20
CA ARG A 140 -15.47 11.56 3.98
C ARG A 140 -16.88 10.98 4.08
N GLN A 141 -17.87 11.80 4.41
CA GLN A 141 -19.25 11.34 4.54
C GLN A 141 -19.79 10.79 3.22
N THR A 142 -19.51 11.46 2.11
CA THR A 142 -19.88 10.98 0.77
C THR A 142 -19.19 9.66 0.43
N ALA A 143 -17.91 9.53 0.76
CA ALA A 143 -17.18 8.28 0.56
C ALA A 143 -17.79 7.13 1.38
N LEU A 144 -18.10 7.36 2.67
CA LEU A 144 -18.74 6.35 3.52
C LEU A 144 -20.13 5.94 3.00
N GLN A 145 -20.93 6.90 2.55
CA GLN A 145 -22.25 6.61 1.95
C GLN A 145 -22.13 5.75 0.69
N ALA A 146 -21.13 6.01 -0.15
CA ALA A 146 -20.90 5.20 -1.34
C ALA A 146 -20.55 3.73 -1.04
N LEU A 147 -19.98 3.43 0.14
CA LEU A 147 -19.70 2.06 0.55
C LEU A 147 -20.97 1.25 0.83
N ALA A 148 -22.08 1.93 1.20
CA ALA A 148 -23.34 1.25 1.53
C ALA A 148 -23.92 0.47 0.34
N ASP A 149 -23.71 0.99 -0.88
CA ASP A 149 -24.26 0.44 -2.12
C ASP A 149 -23.25 -0.41 -2.92
N GLU A 150 -21.99 -0.48 -2.48
CA GLU A 150 -20.98 -1.30 -3.16
C GLU A 150 -21.24 -2.79 -2.90
N GLU A 151 -21.40 -3.55 -3.97
CA GLU A 151 -21.69 -4.99 -3.94
C GLU A 151 -20.43 -5.86 -3.86
N ARG A 152 -19.28 -5.31 -4.20
CA ARG A 152 -17.99 -6.00 -4.17
C ARG A 152 -17.34 -5.87 -2.81
N THR A 153 -16.48 -6.82 -2.46
CA THR A 153 -15.58 -6.68 -1.31
C THR A 153 -14.72 -5.42 -1.45
N MET A 154 -14.62 -4.64 -0.38
CA MET A 154 -13.89 -3.39 -0.35
C MET A 154 -12.65 -3.50 0.52
N VAL A 155 -11.52 -3.01 0.05
CA VAL A 155 -10.26 -2.99 0.78
C VAL A 155 -9.83 -1.57 1.05
N ILE A 156 -9.62 -1.24 2.32
CA ILE A 156 -9.34 0.10 2.83
C ILE A 156 -8.06 0.07 3.64
N TYR A 157 -7.14 1.01 3.41
CA TYR A 157 -6.04 1.29 4.32
C TYR A 157 -6.49 2.28 5.38
N GLU A 158 -6.10 2.06 6.62
CA GLU A 158 -6.44 2.98 7.70
C GLU A 158 -5.32 3.11 8.73
N SER A 159 -5.25 4.27 9.34
CA SER A 159 -4.34 4.56 10.44
C SER A 159 -4.85 3.94 11.75
N PRO A 160 -3.95 3.44 12.63
CA PRO A 160 -4.35 2.92 13.94
C PRO A 160 -5.12 3.95 14.76
N TYR A 161 -4.79 5.22 14.64
CA TYR A 161 -5.47 6.32 15.35
C TYR A 161 -6.91 6.58 14.87
N ARG A 162 -7.29 6.03 13.72
CA ARG A 162 -8.61 6.24 13.10
C ARG A 162 -9.43 4.97 12.95
N LEU A 163 -8.88 3.81 13.24
CA LEU A 163 -9.58 2.53 13.06
C LEU A 163 -10.91 2.49 13.82
N VAL A 164 -10.90 2.79 15.11
CA VAL A 164 -12.13 2.77 15.95
C VAL A 164 -13.16 3.76 15.42
N LYS A 165 -12.72 4.95 14.98
CA LYS A 165 -13.59 5.94 14.35
C LYS A 165 -14.17 5.40 13.03
N LEU A 166 -13.35 4.82 12.16
CA LEU A 166 -13.82 4.22 10.90
C LEU A 166 -14.88 3.15 11.15
N LEU A 167 -14.61 2.18 12.04
CA LEU A 167 -15.56 1.12 12.36
C LEU A 167 -16.87 1.67 12.94
N THR A 168 -16.81 2.72 13.76
CA THR A 168 -18.01 3.39 14.29
C THR A 168 -18.81 4.08 13.18
N GLU A 169 -18.14 4.74 12.24
CA GLU A 169 -18.78 5.39 11.09
C GLU A 169 -19.39 4.34 10.14
N LEU A 170 -18.71 3.21 9.91
CA LEU A 170 -19.24 2.10 9.12
C LEU A 170 -20.49 1.50 9.78
N ALA A 171 -20.47 1.22 11.08
CA ALA A 171 -21.64 0.73 11.81
C ALA A 171 -22.87 1.66 11.65
N ALA A 172 -22.64 2.97 11.75
CA ALA A 172 -23.70 3.96 11.60
C ALA A 172 -24.21 4.13 10.15
N THR A 173 -23.38 3.86 9.14
CA THR A 173 -23.71 4.15 7.73
C THR A 173 -24.24 2.91 7.00
N ILE A 174 -23.68 1.74 7.26
CA ILE A 174 -23.95 0.50 6.53
C ILE A 174 -24.50 -0.62 7.39
N GLY A 175 -24.64 -0.39 8.70
CA GLY A 175 -25.16 -1.34 9.68
C GLY A 175 -24.10 -2.15 10.41
N GLU A 176 -24.45 -2.61 11.59
CA GLU A 176 -23.55 -3.30 12.52
C GLU A 176 -23.26 -4.77 12.11
N GLU A 177 -24.19 -5.39 11.36
CA GLU A 177 -24.14 -6.81 11.00
C GLU A 177 -23.26 -7.12 9.77
N ARG A 178 -22.82 -6.09 9.02
CA ARG A 178 -21.97 -6.28 7.86
C ARG A 178 -20.65 -6.94 8.27
N GLN A 179 -20.20 -7.95 7.53
CA GLN A 179 -18.95 -8.64 7.82
C GLN A 179 -17.75 -7.77 7.50
N VAL A 180 -16.76 -7.78 8.37
CA VAL A 180 -15.52 -7.04 8.24
C VAL A 180 -14.34 -7.86 8.78
N SER A 181 -13.20 -7.70 8.14
CA SER A 181 -11.92 -8.20 8.65
C SER A 181 -10.94 -7.03 8.82
N VAL A 182 -10.24 -7.00 9.92
CA VAL A 182 -9.19 -6.02 10.19
C VAL A 182 -7.88 -6.76 10.41
N SER A 183 -6.96 -6.64 9.45
CA SER A 183 -5.60 -7.15 9.57
C SER A 183 -4.67 -6.02 9.96
N ARG A 184 -3.85 -6.21 10.99
CA ARG A 184 -2.84 -5.25 11.41
C ARG A 184 -1.47 -5.93 11.52
N GLU A 185 -0.42 -5.14 11.27
CA GLU A 185 0.97 -5.60 11.42
C GLU A 185 1.26 -6.89 10.61
N ILE A 186 0.74 -6.96 9.38
CA ILE A 186 0.90 -8.11 8.47
C ILE A 186 2.38 -8.45 8.32
N SER A 187 2.73 -9.73 8.36
CA SER A 187 4.10 -10.28 8.31
C SER A 187 5.02 -9.88 9.48
N LYS A 188 4.53 -9.13 10.48
CA LYS A 188 5.31 -8.72 11.66
C LYS A 188 5.05 -9.62 12.88
N MET A 189 5.87 -9.48 13.91
CA MET A 189 5.78 -10.28 15.14
C MET A 189 4.41 -10.17 15.85
N HIS A 190 3.74 -9.02 15.74
CA HIS A 190 2.46 -8.74 16.37
C HIS A 190 1.31 -8.73 15.36
N ALA A 191 1.44 -9.52 14.28
CA ALA A 191 0.37 -9.68 13.30
C ALA A 191 -0.93 -10.19 13.96
N GLU A 192 -2.04 -9.57 13.60
CA GLU A 192 -3.36 -9.92 14.11
C GLU A 192 -4.39 -9.70 13.01
N THR A 193 -5.35 -10.63 12.89
CA THR A 193 -6.51 -10.46 12.03
C THR A 193 -7.78 -10.75 12.83
N ALA A 194 -8.59 -9.72 13.07
CA ALA A 194 -9.91 -9.81 13.70
C ALA A 194 -10.99 -9.87 12.62
N ARG A 195 -11.91 -10.84 12.71
CA ARG A 195 -13.00 -11.08 11.75
C ARG A 195 -14.33 -11.16 12.49
N GLY A 196 -15.40 -10.77 11.83
CA GLY A 196 -16.76 -10.84 12.36
C GLY A 196 -17.63 -9.71 11.83
N THR A 197 -18.73 -9.45 12.50
CA THR A 197 -19.56 -8.27 12.23
C THR A 197 -18.81 -6.98 12.60
N ILE A 198 -19.23 -5.87 12.01
CA ILE A 198 -18.66 -4.55 12.38
C ILE A 198 -18.79 -4.32 13.88
N ALA A 199 -19.91 -4.72 14.50
CA ALA A 199 -20.14 -4.58 15.96
C ALA A 199 -19.09 -5.36 16.77
N GLU A 200 -18.84 -6.63 16.42
CA GLU A 200 -17.88 -7.49 17.12
C GLU A 200 -16.45 -6.98 17.00
N VAL A 201 -16.03 -6.63 15.77
CA VAL A 201 -14.67 -6.14 15.50
C VAL A 201 -14.47 -4.77 16.15
N LEU A 202 -15.48 -3.89 16.13
CA LEU A 202 -15.45 -2.62 16.83
C LEU A 202 -15.29 -2.79 18.36
N ALA A 203 -16.06 -3.72 18.96
CA ALA A 203 -15.95 -4.04 20.37
C ALA A 203 -14.55 -4.54 20.73
N HIS A 204 -13.95 -5.40 19.90
CA HIS A 204 -12.59 -5.90 20.08
C HIS A 204 -11.55 -4.77 20.12
N PHE A 205 -11.57 -3.86 19.14
CA PHE A 205 -10.58 -2.79 19.07
C PHE A 205 -10.83 -1.62 20.03
N LYS A 206 -12.02 -1.51 20.63
CA LYS A 206 -12.27 -0.54 21.72
C LYS A 206 -11.60 -0.93 23.04
N GLN A 207 -11.22 -2.18 23.23
CA GLN A 207 -10.65 -2.68 24.50
C GLN A 207 -9.16 -2.40 24.66
N LYS A 208 -8.46 -1.98 23.60
CA LYS A 208 -7.02 -1.80 23.60
C LYS A 208 -6.57 -0.62 22.75
N GLU A 209 -5.39 -0.11 23.05
CA GLU A 209 -4.73 0.85 22.16
C GLU A 209 -4.34 0.17 20.85
N VAL A 210 -4.82 0.69 19.73
CA VAL A 210 -4.50 0.16 18.41
C VAL A 210 -3.18 0.74 17.92
N LYS A 211 -2.26 -0.13 17.50
CA LYS A 211 -0.93 0.25 16.97
C LYS A 211 -0.65 -0.47 15.66
N GLY A 212 0.24 0.11 14.87
CA GLY A 212 0.76 -0.48 13.64
C GLY A 212 -0.04 -0.14 12.39
N GLU A 213 0.29 -0.79 11.30
CA GLU A 213 -0.33 -0.60 9.99
C GLU A 213 -1.54 -1.50 9.83
N ILE A 214 -2.59 -0.98 9.19
CA ILE A 214 -3.91 -1.63 9.19
C ILE A 214 -4.48 -1.71 7.79
N VAL A 215 -5.01 -2.88 7.47
CA VAL A 215 -5.88 -3.11 6.31
C VAL A 215 -7.24 -3.55 6.81
N VAL A 216 -8.28 -2.86 6.36
CA VAL A 216 -9.68 -3.21 6.62
C VAL A 216 -10.27 -3.80 5.34
N VAL A 217 -10.86 -4.99 5.44
CA VAL A 217 -11.58 -5.64 4.35
C VAL A 217 -13.05 -5.73 4.76
N LEU A 218 -13.91 -5.08 3.99
CA LEU A 218 -15.35 -4.98 4.26
C LEU A 218 -16.11 -5.76 3.19
N ASP A 219 -17.07 -6.56 3.62
CA ASP A 219 -17.93 -7.29 2.69
C ASP A 219 -18.80 -6.35 1.85
N GLY A 220 -19.13 -6.78 0.65
CA GLY A 220 -20.06 -6.10 -0.23
C GLY A 220 -21.50 -6.04 0.32
N LYS A 221 -22.36 -5.23 -0.29
CA LYS A 221 -23.80 -5.20 0.04
C LYS A 221 -24.41 -6.57 -0.20
N PRO A 222 -25.11 -7.15 0.78
CA PRO A 222 -25.86 -8.39 0.56
C PRO A 222 -26.90 -8.22 -0.57
N LYS A 223 -27.06 -9.28 -1.35
CA LYS A 223 -28.09 -9.33 -2.41
C LYS A 223 -29.48 -9.44 -1.81
#